data_5add4674cd2d4d30235b6defe6fdc900
#
_entry.id   5add4674cd2d4d30235b6defe6fdc900
#
_cell.length_a   1.000
_cell.length_b   1.000
_cell.length_c   1.000
_cell.angle_alpha   90.00
_cell.angle_beta   90.00
_cell.angle_gamma   90.00
#
_symmetry.space_group_name_H-M   'P 1'
#
loop_
_entity.id
_entity.type
_entity.pdbx_description
1 polymer ?
#
loop_
_entity_poly.entity_id
_entity_poly.type
_entity_poly.pdbx_seq_one_letter_code
_entity_poly.pdbx_strand_id
1 'polypeptide(L)'
;MFDLNKLYAGHRIGTVNPLCEGCSILDKDKPCHSVMDYKDLEEAHTLFLSDSIKYRHGAPWAFSKPEMDLINECYKDKFVTAASVKCPSVGEADMSPKNMNLCRVHLNATIDKIKPKLIFACGNLALKMLLKKSGITNKRGKAFTFSTESGFTCVVVPIYHPYSCIKEPRHLALFKTDIQNAYEKYILGKRSSEKFAYTTLMHMEYVDALAEKLESSDDILGIDIETTGLNFLTDEIMTIAISAEDQTWVIPVNHKDSPFKNDPQLISNLKRILENPN
;
A
#
# COMPACT_ATOMS: atom_id res chain seq x y z
N MET A 1 28.88 -5.29 -17.95
CA MET A 1 27.45 -5.50 -18.27
C MET A 1 27.19 -7.00 -18.15
N PHE A 2 26.57 -7.44 -17.07
CA PHE A 2 26.25 -8.85 -16.85
C PHE A 2 25.14 -9.26 -17.82
N ASP A 3 25.40 -10.28 -18.66
CA ASP A 3 24.38 -10.85 -19.55
C ASP A 3 23.45 -11.77 -18.75
N LEU A 4 22.32 -11.22 -18.31
CA LEU A 4 21.31 -11.90 -17.52
C LEU A 4 20.71 -13.12 -18.24
N ASN A 5 20.68 -13.11 -19.57
CA ASN A 5 20.20 -14.25 -20.35
C ASN A 5 21.13 -15.45 -20.23
N LYS A 6 22.43 -15.25 -20.04
CA LYS A 6 23.37 -16.33 -19.75
C LYS A 6 23.26 -16.86 -18.33
N LEU A 7 22.83 -16.02 -17.37
CA LEU A 7 22.69 -16.42 -15.98
C LEU A 7 21.51 -17.38 -15.74
N TYR A 8 20.46 -17.26 -16.55
CA TYR A 8 19.22 -18.04 -16.39
C TYR A 8 18.96 -19.03 -17.54
N ALA A 9 19.61 -18.84 -18.67
CA ALA A 9 19.54 -19.78 -19.82
C ALA A 9 20.31 -21.05 -19.49
N GLY A 10 19.67 -22.03 -18.90
CA GLY A 10 20.24 -23.36 -18.68
C GLY A 10 20.35 -23.85 -17.24
N HIS A 11 19.91 -23.08 -16.25
CA HIS A 11 19.79 -23.62 -14.89
C HIS A 11 18.64 -24.62 -14.83
N ARG A 12 18.97 -25.89 -14.95
CA ARG A 12 18.05 -27.00 -14.69
C ARG A 12 17.59 -26.93 -13.23
N ILE A 13 16.35 -27.31 -12.98
CA ILE A 13 15.85 -27.62 -11.64
C ILE A 13 16.90 -28.54 -10.98
N GLY A 14 17.51 -28.11 -9.87
CA GLY A 14 18.50 -28.87 -9.15
C GLY A 14 19.95 -28.35 -9.16
N THR A 15 20.26 -27.27 -9.88
CA THR A 15 21.60 -26.65 -9.83
C THR A 15 21.62 -25.40 -8.95
N VAL A 16 22.62 -25.31 -8.07
CA VAL A 16 22.86 -24.11 -7.26
C VAL A 16 23.33 -22.98 -8.15
N ASN A 17 22.66 -21.84 -8.10
CA ASN A 17 23.12 -20.66 -8.81
C ASN A 17 24.44 -20.15 -8.18
N PRO A 18 25.52 -19.95 -8.95
CA PRO A 18 26.80 -19.47 -8.41
C PRO A 18 26.69 -18.17 -7.61
N LEU A 19 25.72 -17.30 -7.91
CA LEU A 19 25.45 -16.08 -7.14
C LEU A 19 24.91 -16.34 -5.73
N CYS A 20 24.47 -17.54 -5.44
CA CYS A 20 24.02 -17.95 -4.11
C CYS A 20 25.15 -18.53 -3.25
N GLU A 21 26.39 -18.61 -3.75
CA GLU A 21 27.52 -19.09 -2.97
C GLU A 21 27.73 -18.23 -1.71
N GLY A 22 27.84 -18.92 -0.57
CA GLY A 22 27.94 -18.28 0.75
C GLY A 22 26.62 -17.76 1.33
N CYS A 23 25.48 -18.06 0.74
CA CYS A 23 24.16 -17.83 1.31
C CYS A 23 23.83 -18.90 2.36
N SER A 24 23.50 -18.48 3.61
CA SER A 24 23.21 -19.42 4.70
C SER A 24 21.82 -20.06 4.61
N ILE A 25 20.93 -19.54 3.75
CA ILE A 25 19.59 -20.11 3.50
C ILE A 25 19.58 -21.04 2.28
N LEU A 26 20.70 -21.17 1.60
CA LEU A 26 20.77 -22.06 0.44
C LEU A 26 20.62 -23.51 0.91
N ASP A 27 19.47 -24.08 0.61
CA ASP A 27 19.23 -25.51 0.77
C ASP A 27 19.63 -26.20 -0.54
N LYS A 28 20.67 -27.05 -0.48
CA LYS A 28 21.18 -27.78 -1.66
C LYS A 28 20.14 -28.76 -2.23
N ASP A 29 19.24 -29.22 -1.37
CA ASP A 29 18.16 -30.14 -1.75
C ASP A 29 16.93 -29.39 -2.30
N LYS A 30 16.88 -28.06 -2.08
CA LYS A 30 15.82 -27.17 -2.56
C LYS A 30 16.42 -25.97 -3.27
N PRO A 31 16.83 -26.14 -4.52
CA PRO A 31 17.58 -25.13 -5.25
C PRO A 31 16.79 -23.85 -5.44
N CYS A 32 17.54 -22.75 -5.58
CA CYS A 32 17.01 -21.43 -5.91
C CYS A 32 16.32 -21.48 -7.28
N HIS A 33 15.06 -21.05 -7.32
CA HIS A 33 14.27 -21.02 -8.54
C HIS A 33 13.89 -19.60 -8.93
N SER A 34 14.12 -19.27 -10.16
CA SER A 34 13.44 -18.13 -10.77
C SER A 34 12.04 -18.59 -11.19
N VAL A 35 11.06 -18.36 -10.30
CA VAL A 35 9.67 -18.67 -10.63
C VAL A 35 9.04 -17.45 -11.24
N MET A 36 8.73 -17.59 -12.51
CA MET A 36 7.86 -16.64 -13.22
C MET A 36 7.09 -17.39 -14.27
N ASP A 37 5.79 -17.23 -14.29
CA ASP A 37 5.00 -17.55 -15.46
C ASP A 37 5.15 -16.41 -16.45
N TYR A 38 5.93 -16.66 -17.52
CA TYR A 38 6.31 -15.64 -18.49
C TYR A 38 5.37 -15.57 -19.70
N LYS A 39 4.25 -16.24 -19.68
CA LYS A 39 3.41 -16.40 -20.88
C LYS A 39 2.84 -15.10 -21.43
N ASP A 40 2.68 -14.06 -20.58
CA ASP A 40 2.04 -12.79 -20.96
C ASP A 40 2.88 -11.55 -20.60
N LEU A 41 4.22 -11.67 -20.64
CA LEU A 41 5.14 -10.60 -20.23
C LEU A 41 4.99 -9.30 -21.03
N GLU A 42 4.74 -9.39 -22.31
CA GLU A 42 4.72 -8.21 -23.20
C GLU A 42 3.54 -7.27 -22.93
N GLU A 43 2.51 -7.74 -22.23
CA GLU A 43 1.31 -6.97 -21.94
C GLU A 43 1.10 -6.68 -20.44
N ALA A 44 1.89 -7.31 -19.57
CA ALA A 44 1.72 -7.14 -18.12
C ALA A 44 2.56 -5.97 -17.60
N HIS A 45 1.88 -4.91 -17.20
CA HIS A 45 2.53 -3.72 -16.61
C HIS A 45 2.64 -3.79 -15.10
N THR A 46 2.09 -4.82 -14.46
CA THR A 46 2.02 -4.96 -13.00
C THR A 46 2.68 -6.25 -12.53
N LEU A 47 3.48 -6.14 -11.48
CA LEU A 47 4.10 -7.25 -10.79
C LEU A 47 3.56 -7.35 -9.36
N PHE A 48 3.00 -8.51 -8.99
CA PHE A 48 2.75 -8.85 -7.60
C PHE A 48 3.95 -9.63 -7.06
N LEU A 49 4.64 -9.06 -6.08
CA LEU A 49 5.85 -9.64 -5.49
C LEU A 49 5.54 -10.21 -4.11
N SER A 50 5.62 -11.53 -3.98
CA SER A 50 5.45 -12.23 -2.70
C SER A 50 6.74 -12.23 -1.86
N ASP A 51 6.65 -12.75 -0.64
CA ASP A 51 7.79 -12.90 0.25
C ASP A 51 8.80 -13.93 -0.28
N SER A 52 8.45 -15.21 -0.25
CA SER A 52 9.31 -16.31 -0.69
C SER A 52 8.55 -17.33 -1.52
N ILE A 53 9.29 -18.20 -2.19
CA ILE A 53 8.71 -19.30 -2.96
C ILE A 53 8.01 -20.29 -2.04
N LYS A 54 6.87 -20.79 -2.49
CA LYS A 54 6.11 -21.89 -1.88
C LYS A 54 6.19 -23.10 -2.80
N TYR A 55 6.39 -24.28 -2.21
CA TYR A 55 6.34 -25.54 -2.94
C TYR A 55 4.99 -26.22 -2.76
N ARG A 56 4.38 -26.62 -3.86
CA ARG A 56 3.18 -27.44 -3.85
C ARG A 56 3.23 -28.44 -5.01
N HIS A 57 3.01 -29.73 -4.71
CA HIS A 57 3.06 -30.80 -5.71
C HIS A 57 4.34 -30.81 -6.56
N GLY A 58 5.49 -30.51 -5.93
CA GLY A 58 6.78 -30.50 -6.63
C GLY A 58 7.05 -29.28 -7.52
N ALA A 59 6.11 -28.32 -7.61
CA ALA A 59 6.27 -27.10 -8.37
C ALA A 59 6.41 -25.87 -7.47
N PRO A 60 7.26 -24.90 -7.84
CA PRO A 60 7.43 -23.66 -7.10
C PRO A 60 6.36 -22.62 -7.49
N TRP A 61 5.83 -21.89 -6.50
CA TRP A 61 4.81 -20.84 -6.68
C TRP A 61 5.17 -19.57 -5.90
N ALA A 62 4.88 -18.41 -6.47
CA ALA A 62 4.98 -17.15 -5.73
C ALA A 62 3.83 -17.00 -4.73
N PHE A 63 2.63 -17.38 -5.12
CA PHE A 63 1.42 -17.35 -4.30
C PHE A 63 0.70 -18.71 -4.36
N SER A 64 0.05 -19.10 -3.27
CA SER A 64 -0.83 -20.27 -3.26
C SER A 64 -2.12 -20.01 -4.04
N LYS A 65 -2.87 -21.06 -4.40
CA LYS A 65 -4.13 -20.90 -5.14
C LYS A 65 -5.12 -19.94 -4.46
N PRO A 66 -5.44 -20.02 -3.14
CA PRO A 66 -6.33 -19.06 -2.50
C PRO A 66 -5.82 -17.62 -2.55
N GLU A 67 -4.49 -17.41 -2.46
CA GLU A 67 -3.88 -16.08 -2.58
C GLU A 67 -4.02 -15.54 -4.00
N MET A 68 -3.84 -16.38 -5.02
CA MET A 68 -4.04 -16.02 -6.43
C MET A 68 -5.51 -15.72 -6.73
N ASP A 69 -6.44 -16.52 -6.19
CA ASP A 69 -7.87 -16.28 -6.35
C ASP A 69 -8.26 -14.90 -5.78
N LEU A 70 -7.71 -14.54 -4.61
CA LEU A 70 -7.93 -13.22 -4.01
C LEU A 70 -7.32 -12.09 -4.86
N ILE A 71 -6.09 -12.25 -5.38
CA ILE A 71 -5.49 -11.26 -6.27
C ILE A 71 -6.35 -11.07 -7.52
N ASN A 72 -6.78 -12.15 -8.15
CA ASN A 72 -7.65 -12.12 -9.35
C ASN A 72 -9.03 -11.49 -9.07
N GLU A 73 -9.56 -11.62 -7.84
CA GLU A 73 -10.78 -10.94 -7.43
C GLU A 73 -10.58 -9.42 -7.39
N CYS A 74 -9.43 -8.96 -6.88
CA CYS A 74 -9.16 -7.55 -6.61
C CYS A 74 -8.51 -6.81 -7.79
N TYR A 75 -7.80 -7.50 -8.67
CA TYR A 75 -7.07 -6.92 -9.81
C TYR A 75 -7.49 -7.58 -11.11
N LYS A 76 -8.04 -6.80 -12.05
CA LYS A 76 -8.70 -7.32 -13.26
C LYS A 76 -7.87 -7.19 -14.53
N ASP A 77 -6.76 -6.48 -14.48
CA ASP A 77 -5.85 -6.35 -15.62
C ASP A 77 -4.78 -7.44 -15.60
N LYS A 78 -3.96 -7.52 -16.66
CA LYS A 78 -2.87 -8.48 -16.77
C LYS A 78 -1.76 -8.18 -15.76
N PHE A 79 -1.27 -9.19 -15.11
CA PHE A 79 -0.16 -9.09 -14.16
C PHE A 79 0.73 -10.33 -14.19
N VAL A 80 1.93 -10.18 -13.68
CA VAL A 80 2.86 -11.28 -13.40
C VAL A 80 3.09 -11.41 -11.91
N THR A 81 3.52 -12.58 -11.47
CA THR A 81 3.87 -12.85 -10.08
C THR A 81 5.31 -13.30 -9.95
N ALA A 82 5.98 -12.88 -8.89
CA ALA A 82 7.30 -13.36 -8.52
C ALA A 82 7.46 -13.39 -7.00
N ALA A 83 8.48 -14.11 -6.52
CA ALA A 83 8.89 -14.08 -5.13
C ALA A 83 10.13 -13.19 -4.96
N SER A 84 10.17 -12.41 -3.87
CA SER A 84 11.31 -11.56 -3.53
C SER A 84 12.54 -12.39 -3.12
N VAL A 85 12.30 -13.53 -2.47
CA VAL A 85 13.32 -14.53 -2.15
C VAL A 85 13.08 -15.78 -2.96
N LYS A 86 14.12 -16.24 -3.67
CA LYS A 86 14.03 -17.35 -4.61
C LYS A 86 14.17 -18.73 -3.93
N CYS A 87 14.31 -18.77 -2.61
CA CYS A 87 14.36 -19.98 -1.81
C CYS A 87 13.00 -20.24 -1.16
N PRO A 88 12.62 -21.53 -0.99
CA PRO A 88 11.33 -21.88 -0.41
C PRO A 88 11.28 -21.66 1.10
N SER A 89 10.09 -21.31 1.59
CA SER A 89 9.76 -21.28 3.01
C SER A 89 10.66 -20.37 3.88
N VAL A 90 11.18 -19.28 3.29
CA VAL A 90 12.01 -18.30 3.98
C VAL A 90 11.12 -17.18 4.53
N GLY A 91 11.21 -16.91 5.82
CA GLY A 91 10.56 -15.79 6.48
C GLY A 91 11.47 -14.57 6.63
N GLU A 92 10.92 -13.47 7.14
CA GLU A 92 11.70 -12.24 7.38
C GLU A 92 12.84 -12.46 8.40
N ALA A 93 12.62 -13.31 9.40
CA ALA A 93 13.61 -13.62 10.43
C ALA A 93 14.84 -14.35 9.89
N ASP A 94 14.69 -15.10 8.78
CA ASP A 94 15.78 -15.85 8.15
C ASP A 94 16.72 -14.98 7.31
N MET A 95 16.29 -13.74 7.03
CA MET A 95 16.97 -12.84 6.11
C MET A 95 17.97 -11.93 6.80
N SER A 96 19.21 -12.41 6.95
CA SER A 96 20.33 -11.54 7.33
C SER A 96 20.63 -10.49 6.25
N PRO A 97 21.28 -9.37 6.57
CA PRO A 97 21.72 -8.36 5.58
C PRO A 97 22.55 -8.98 4.45
N LYS A 98 23.39 -9.96 4.75
CA LYS A 98 24.20 -10.68 3.77
C LYS A 98 23.31 -11.46 2.79
N ASN A 99 22.37 -12.25 3.31
CA ASN A 99 21.45 -13.04 2.48
C ASN A 99 20.55 -12.15 1.62
N MET A 100 20.09 -11.02 2.17
CA MET A 100 19.30 -10.04 1.42
C MET A 100 20.07 -9.46 0.23
N ASN A 101 21.34 -9.13 0.41
CA ASN A 101 22.16 -8.59 -0.68
C ASN A 101 22.38 -9.63 -1.78
N LEU A 102 22.64 -10.89 -1.42
CA LEU A 102 22.76 -11.97 -2.40
C LEU A 102 21.46 -12.19 -3.19
N CYS A 103 20.31 -12.24 -2.49
CA CYS A 103 19.01 -12.40 -3.15
C CYS A 103 18.58 -11.21 -3.99
N ARG A 104 19.01 -9.98 -3.66
CA ARG A 104 18.67 -8.77 -4.44
C ARG A 104 19.17 -8.82 -5.86
N VAL A 105 20.28 -9.43 -6.14
CA VAL A 105 20.78 -9.60 -7.50
C VAL A 105 19.75 -10.33 -8.35
N HIS A 106 19.16 -11.42 -7.83
CA HIS A 106 18.12 -12.18 -8.52
C HIS A 106 16.81 -11.40 -8.66
N LEU A 107 16.46 -10.60 -7.64
CA LEU A 107 15.27 -9.74 -7.67
C LEU A 107 15.42 -8.64 -8.72
N ASN A 108 16.54 -7.93 -8.75
CA ASN A 108 16.84 -6.92 -9.75
C ASN A 108 16.78 -7.50 -11.17
N ALA A 109 17.40 -8.65 -11.38
CA ALA A 109 17.35 -9.35 -12.67
C ALA A 109 15.92 -9.70 -13.10
N THR A 110 15.08 -10.11 -12.14
CA THR A 110 13.66 -10.39 -12.39
C THR A 110 12.92 -9.12 -12.82
N ILE A 111 13.11 -8.02 -12.10
CA ILE A 111 12.46 -6.73 -12.39
C ILE A 111 12.96 -6.15 -13.74
N ASP A 112 14.25 -6.23 -14.01
CA ASP A 112 14.84 -5.78 -15.29
C ASP A 112 14.30 -6.56 -16.50
N LYS A 113 13.95 -7.82 -16.30
CA LYS A 113 13.34 -8.64 -17.35
C LYS A 113 11.86 -8.30 -17.56
N ILE A 114 11.09 -8.11 -16.49
CA ILE A 114 9.65 -7.80 -16.56
C ILE A 114 9.41 -6.35 -16.96
N LYS A 115 10.21 -5.43 -16.46
CA LYS A 115 10.07 -3.97 -16.61
C LYS A 115 8.67 -3.47 -16.22
N PRO A 116 8.15 -3.82 -15.04
CA PRO A 116 6.80 -3.43 -14.63
C PRO A 116 6.71 -1.93 -14.37
N LYS A 117 5.60 -1.30 -14.71
CA LYS A 117 5.31 0.09 -14.30
C LYS A 117 5.01 0.18 -12.80
N LEU A 118 4.33 -0.85 -12.28
CA LEU A 118 3.87 -0.94 -10.90
C LEU A 118 4.27 -2.29 -10.28
N ILE A 119 4.83 -2.24 -9.07
CA ILE A 119 5.08 -3.42 -8.23
C ILE A 119 4.23 -3.33 -6.97
N PHE A 120 3.40 -4.32 -6.72
CA PHE A 120 2.80 -4.52 -5.41
C PHE A 120 3.74 -5.38 -4.55
N ALA A 121 4.34 -4.75 -3.52
CA ALA A 121 5.18 -5.45 -2.54
C ALA A 121 4.27 -6.07 -1.46
N CYS A 122 4.00 -7.38 -1.57
CA CYS A 122 3.06 -8.09 -0.70
C CYS A 122 3.76 -8.56 0.58
N GLY A 123 3.59 -7.82 1.68
CA GLY A 123 4.15 -8.18 2.98
C GLY A 123 5.48 -7.52 3.33
N ASN A 124 5.94 -7.76 4.56
CA ASN A 124 7.14 -7.12 5.09
C ASN A 124 8.43 -7.55 4.39
N LEU A 125 8.56 -8.84 4.04
CA LEU A 125 9.79 -9.33 3.41
C LEU A 125 9.95 -8.75 2.01
N ALA A 126 8.89 -8.71 1.20
CA ALA A 126 8.91 -8.08 -0.12
C ALA A 126 9.26 -6.58 -0.01
N LEU A 127 8.64 -5.88 0.96
CA LEU A 127 8.95 -4.48 1.27
C LEU A 127 10.43 -4.27 1.63
N LYS A 128 10.97 -5.14 2.49
CA LYS A 128 12.36 -5.07 2.96
C LYS A 128 13.35 -5.40 1.85
N MET A 129 13.02 -6.37 1.01
CA MET A 129 13.84 -6.75 -0.14
C MET A 129 13.93 -5.65 -1.19
N LEU A 130 12.84 -4.96 -1.50
CA LEU A 130 12.82 -3.85 -2.46
C LEU A 130 13.38 -2.56 -1.86
N LEU A 131 12.80 -2.09 -0.77
CA LEU A 131 12.97 -0.73 -0.30
C LEU A 131 13.87 -0.60 0.94
N LYS A 132 14.39 -1.70 1.49
CA LYS A 132 15.12 -1.73 2.77
C LYS A 132 14.31 -1.14 3.94
N LYS A 133 12.99 -1.21 3.86
CA LYS A 133 12.04 -0.68 4.85
C LYS A 133 11.23 -1.83 5.46
N SER A 134 10.71 -1.63 6.67
CA SER A 134 9.81 -2.54 7.36
C SER A 134 8.59 -1.78 7.91
N GLY A 135 7.63 -2.49 8.48
CA GLY A 135 6.40 -1.91 9.02
C GLY A 135 5.34 -1.68 7.95
N ILE A 136 4.84 -2.79 7.39
CA ILE A 136 3.86 -2.79 6.30
C ILE A 136 2.62 -1.97 6.64
N THR A 137 2.13 -2.03 7.87
CA THR A 137 0.92 -1.34 8.34
C THR A 137 0.98 0.18 8.09
N ASN A 138 2.14 0.79 8.33
CA ASN A 138 2.32 2.24 8.20
C ASN A 138 2.76 2.66 6.78
N LYS A 139 3.08 1.70 5.91
CA LYS A 139 3.63 1.96 4.57
C LYS A 139 2.74 1.48 3.44
N ARG A 140 1.73 0.63 3.76
CA ARG A 140 0.78 0.16 2.75
C ARG A 140 0.06 1.32 2.05
N GLY A 141 -0.25 1.13 0.79
CA GLY A 141 -0.95 2.11 -0.04
C GLY A 141 -0.11 3.34 -0.44
N LYS A 142 1.08 3.55 0.16
CA LYS A 142 1.98 4.65 -0.20
C LYS A 142 2.88 4.24 -1.36
N ALA A 143 3.12 5.17 -2.27
CA ALA A 143 4.00 4.93 -3.41
C ALA A 143 5.45 5.27 -3.09
N PHE A 144 6.36 4.42 -3.57
CA PHE A 144 7.80 4.61 -3.50
C PHE A 144 8.40 4.41 -4.89
N THR A 145 9.48 5.11 -5.18
CA THR A 145 10.27 4.86 -6.37
C THR A 145 11.32 3.79 -6.07
N PHE A 146 11.45 2.82 -6.96
CA PHE A 146 12.48 1.81 -6.91
C PHE A 146 13.30 1.85 -8.21
N SER A 147 14.63 1.73 -8.07
CA SER A 147 15.53 1.62 -9.22
C SER A 147 16.36 0.36 -9.08
N THR A 148 16.48 -0.40 -10.16
CA THR A 148 17.41 -1.53 -10.25
C THR A 148 18.84 -1.05 -10.44
N GLU A 149 19.81 -1.94 -10.29
CA GLU A 149 21.22 -1.63 -10.56
C GLU A 149 21.50 -1.33 -12.04
N SER A 150 20.65 -1.80 -12.94
CA SER A 150 20.72 -1.47 -14.36
C SER A 150 20.18 -0.07 -14.70
N GLY A 151 19.57 0.63 -13.74
CA GLY A 151 18.96 1.95 -13.90
C GLY A 151 17.48 1.93 -14.32
N PHE A 152 16.84 0.76 -14.41
CA PHE A 152 15.40 0.70 -14.63
C PHE A 152 14.67 1.20 -13.39
N THR A 153 13.65 2.04 -13.59
CA THR A 153 12.88 2.66 -12.49
C THR A 153 11.39 2.36 -12.61
N CYS A 154 10.76 2.04 -11.48
CA CYS A 154 9.32 1.77 -11.40
C CYS A 154 8.72 2.25 -10.07
N VAL A 155 7.38 2.23 -10.00
CA VAL A 155 6.64 2.53 -8.77
C VAL A 155 6.44 1.25 -7.95
N VAL A 156 6.66 1.33 -6.64
CA VAL A 156 6.38 0.26 -5.68
C VAL A 156 5.33 0.73 -4.70
N VAL A 157 4.25 -0.06 -4.56
CA VAL A 157 3.22 0.16 -3.56
C VAL A 157 3.19 -1.05 -2.63
N PRO A 158 3.60 -0.90 -1.36
CA PRO A 158 3.46 -1.95 -0.36
C PRO A 158 1.98 -2.22 -0.07
N ILE A 159 1.62 -3.49 0.05
CA ILE A 159 0.28 -3.93 0.42
C ILE A 159 0.37 -5.08 1.41
N TYR A 160 -0.71 -5.37 2.13
CA TYR A 160 -0.76 -6.58 2.95
C TYR A 160 -0.53 -7.81 2.07
N HIS A 161 0.12 -8.83 2.64
CA HIS A 161 0.24 -10.12 1.93
C HIS A 161 -1.16 -10.75 1.81
N PRO A 162 -1.56 -11.31 0.65
CA PRO A 162 -2.87 -11.94 0.47
C PRO A 162 -3.20 -12.98 1.53
N TYR A 163 -2.20 -13.74 2.00
CA TYR A 163 -2.37 -14.68 3.11
C TYR A 163 -2.87 -14.00 4.40
N SER A 164 -2.34 -12.83 4.72
CA SER A 164 -2.79 -12.05 5.88
C SER A 164 -4.25 -11.63 5.74
N CYS A 165 -4.68 -11.28 4.52
CA CYS A 165 -6.07 -10.90 4.24
C CYS A 165 -7.05 -12.08 4.35
N ILE A 166 -6.59 -13.29 3.99
CA ILE A 166 -7.38 -14.52 4.14
C ILE A 166 -7.53 -14.89 5.63
N LYS A 167 -6.50 -14.65 6.43
CA LYS A 167 -6.51 -14.95 7.87
C LYS A 167 -7.23 -13.89 8.70
N GLU A 168 -7.13 -12.62 8.32
CA GLU A 168 -7.67 -11.49 9.05
C GLU A 168 -8.55 -10.63 8.13
N PRO A 169 -9.87 -10.82 8.14
CA PRO A 169 -10.81 -10.12 7.24
C PRO A 169 -10.72 -8.60 7.29
N ARG A 170 -10.32 -8.01 8.43
CA ARG A 170 -10.09 -6.57 8.57
C ARG A 170 -9.03 -6.02 7.59
N HIS A 171 -8.09 -6.85 7.15
CA HIS A 171 -7.08 -6.45 6.17
C HIS A 171 -7.60 -6.43 4.73
N LEU A 172 -8.72 -7.13 4.46
CA LEU A 172 -9.23 -7.31 3.11
C LEU A 172 -9.70 -6.00 2.48
N ALA A 173 -10.45 -5.19 3.22
CA ALA A 173 -10.94 -3.90 2.72
C ALA A 173 -9.76 -2.98 2.36
N LEU A 174 -8.76 -2.92 3.24
CA LEU A 174 -7.55 -2.14 3.02
C LEU A 174 -6.74 -2.64 1.82
N PHE A 175 -6.64 -3.96 1.65
CA PHE A 175 -5.96 -4.58 0.50
C PHE A 175 -6.64 -4.22 -0.83
N LYS A 176 -7.97 -4.30 -0.89
CA LYS A 176 -8.76 -3.93 -2.07
C LYS A 176 -8.57 -2.45 -2.41
N THR A 177 -8.67 -1.58 -1.43
CA THR A 177 -8.49 -0.13 -1.61
C THR A 177 -7.09 0.23 -2.09
N ASP A 178 -6.04 -0.37 -1.51
CA ASP A 178 -4.65 -0.10 -1.92
C ASP A 178 -4.40 -0.49 -3.38
N ILE A 179 -4.90 -1.66 -3.78
CA ILE A 179 -4.77 -2.15 -5.16
C ILE A 179 -5.52 -1.24 -6.11
N GLN A 180 -6.77 -0.90 -5.81
CA GLN A 180 -7.60 -0.07 -6.67
C GLN A 180 -6.99 1.32 -6.88
N ASN A 181 -6.59 1.99 -5.80
CA ASN A 181 -5.99 3.32 -5.87
C ASN A 181 -4.69 3.33 -6.66
N ALA A 182 -3.82 2.33 -6.45
CA ALA A 182 -2.57 2.23 -7.18
C ALA A 182 -2.79 1.92 -8.66
N TYR A 183 -3.72 1.03 -8.98
CA TYR A 183 -4.09 0.69 -10.36
C TYR A 183 -4.60 1.90 -11.12
N GLU A 184 -5.56 2.61 -10.53
CA GLU A 184 -6.14 3.80 -11.15
C GLU A 184 -5.09 4.87 -11.42
N LYS A 185 -4.23 5.10 -10.43
CA LYS A 185 -3.21 6.15 -10.51
C LYS A 185 -2.06 5.81 -11.44
N TYR A 186 -1.50 4.60 -11.35
CA TYR A 186 -0.22 4.27 -12.00
C TYR A 186 -0.36 3.46 -13.28
N ILE A 187 -1.47 2.78 -13.49
CA ILE A 187 -1.74 2.02 -14.71
C ILE A 187 -2.71 2.77 -15.61
N LEU A 188 -3.86 3.21 -15.09
CA LEU A 188 -4.85 3.96 -15.88
C LEU A 188 -4.50 5.44 -16.05
N GLY A 189 -3.51 5.95 -15.32
CA GLY A 189 -3.11 7.37 -15.38
C GLY A 189 -4.18 8.32 -14.86
N LYS A 190 -5.18 7.80 -14.12
CA LYS A 190 -6.17 8.66 -13.48
C LYS A 190 -5.44 9.55 -12.48
N ARG A 191 -5.41 10.84 -12.71
CA ARG A 191 -5.04 11.79 -11.67
C ARG A 191 -6.12 11.66 -10.61
N SER A 192 -5.74 11.46 -9.33
CA SER A 192 -6.69 11.70 -8.25
C SER A 192 -7.09 13.16 -8.36
N SER A 193 -8.21 13.41 -8.98
CA SER A 193 -8.82 14.74 -9.06
C SER A 193 -9.44 15.14 -7.73
N GLU A 194 -9.37 14.29 -6.74
CA GLU A 194 -9.67 14.65 -5.37
C GLU A 194 -8.53 15.50 -4.81
N LYS A 195 -8.45 16.75 -5.28
CA LYS A 195 -8.14 17.80 -4.34
C LYS A 195 -9.30 17.73 -3.34
N PHE A 196 -9.03 17.17 -2.16
CA PHE A 196 -9.93 17.38 -1.03
C PHE A 196 -10.07 18.90 -0.90
N ALA A 197 -11.11 19.44 -1.49
CA ALA A 197 -11.41 20.83 -1.37
C ALA A 197 -11.99 20.99 0.03
N TYR A 198 -11.19 21.50 0.94
CA TYR A 198 -11.71 21.95 2.21
C TYR A 198 -11.75 23.48 2.23
N THR A 199 -12.68 24.04 2.94
CA THR A 199 -12.81 25.45 3.18
C THR A 199 -12.66 25.72 4.67
N THR A 200 -11.67 26.53 5.05
CA THR A 200 -11.56 26.98 6.44
C THR A 200 -12.49 28.17 6.65
N LEU A 201 -13.42 28.03 7.58
CA LEU A 201 -14.36 29.10 7.91
C LEU A 201 -13.74 30.02 8.95
N MET A 202 -13.46 31.27 8.56
CA MET A 202 -12.81 32.28 9.39
C MET A 202 -13.75 33.44 9.73
N HIS A 203 -15.00 33.40 9.27
CA HIS A 203 -16.02 34.41 9.53
C HIS A 203 -17.31 33.74 9.98
N MET A 204 -17.98 34.31 10.97
CA MET A 204 -19.19 33.74 11.56
C MET A 204 -20.33 33.60 10.55
N GLU A 205 -20.47 34.55 9.63
CA GLU A 205 -21.47 34.52 8.55
C GLU A 205 -21.41 33.19 7.72
N TYR A 206 -20.21 32.65 7.51
CA TYR A 206 -20.06 31.37 6.80
C TYR A 206 -20.38 30.17 7.69
N VAL A 207 -20.14 30.26 9.00
CA VAL A 207 -20.58 29.26 9.96
C VAL A 207 -22.09 29.23 10.10
N ASP A 208 -22.73 30.41 10.14
CA ASP A 208 -24.18 30.58 10.14
C ASP A 208 -24.80 29.93 8.88
N ALA A 209 -24.26 30.26 7.72
CA ALA A 209 -24.72 29.68 6.43
C ALA A 209 -24.52 28.16 6.37
N LEU A 210 -23.42 27.66 6.92
CA LEU A 210 -23.20 26.21 7.02
C LEU A 210 -24.23 25.53 7.94
N ALA A 211 -24.49 26.13 9.12
CA ALA A 211 -25.46 25.61 10.05
C ALA A 211 -26.88 25.57 9.42
N GLU A 212 -27.28 26.63 8.72
CA GLU A 212 -28.55 26.67 8.00
C GLU A 212 -28.64 25.62 6.89
N LYS A 213 -27.56 25.44 6.12
CA LYS A 213 -27.49 24.41 5.07
C LYS A 213 -27.66 23.01 5.65
N LEU A 214 -26.91 22.67 6.71
CA LEU A 214 -26.87 21.30 7.24
C LEU A 214 -28.09 20.98 8.13
N GLU A 215 -28.69 21.97 8.80
CA GLU A 215 -29.92 21.79 9.57
C GLU A 215 -31.12 21.35 8.71
N SER A 216 -31.10 21.70 7.42
CA SER A 216 -32.16 21.35 6.45
C SER A 216 -31.78 20.19 5.55
N SER A 217 -30.64 19.52 5.77
CA SER A 217 -30.14 18.45 4.93
C SER A 217 -30.33 17.07 5.58
N ASP A 218 -30.65 16.08 4.76
CA ASP A 218 -30.68 14.67 5.12
C ASP A 218 -29.32 13.97 4.84
N ASP A 219 -28.25 14.75 4.60
CA ASP A 219 -26.93 14.21 4.26
C ASP A 219 -26.29 13.50 5.45
N ILE A 220 -25.53 12.45 5.17
CA ILE A 220 -24.66 11.82 6.15
C ILE A 220 -23.45 12.72 6.37
N LEU A 221 -23.27 13.17 7.62
CA LEU A 221 -22.13 14.01 7.99
C LEU A 221 -20.94 13.17 8.46
N GLY A 222 -19.76 13.44 7.88
CA GLY A 222 -18.50 13.03 8.45
C GLY A 222 -17.98 14.10 9.40
N ILE A 223 -17.67 13.77 10.64
CA ILE A 223 -17.16 14.71 11.64
C ILE A 223 -15.83 14.20 12.18
N ASP A 224 -14.84 15.10 12.21
CA ASP A 224 -13.53 14.87 12.81
C ASP A 224 -13.13 16.05 13.68
N ILE A 225 -12.43 15.80 14.79
CA ILE A 225 -12.00 16.82 15.74
C ILE A 225 -10.51 16.69 16.05
N GLU A 226 -9.82 17.84 16.13
CA GLU A 226 -8.49 17.92 16.70
C GLU A 226 -8.56 18.57 18.08
N THR A 227 -7.86 18.00 19.05
CA THR A 227 -7.90 18.39 20.45
C THR A 227 -6.50 18.64 21.01
N THR A 228 -6.40 19.29 22.18
CA THR A 228 -5.12 19.48 22.88
C THR A 228 -4.56 18.18 23.45
N GLY A 229 -5.39 17.14 23.62
CA GLY A 229 -5.00 15.81 24.11
C GLY A 229 -6.20 14.86 24.12
N LEU A 230 -6.11 13.75 24.88
CA LEU A 230 -7.11 12.67 24.88
C LEU A 230 -7.99 12.64 26.15
N ASN A 231 -7.85 13.60 27.05
CA ASN A 231 -8.64 13.68 28.27
C ASN A 231 -9.83 14.61 28.05
N PHE A 232 -11.01 14.02 27.83
CA PHE A 232 -12.25 14.77 27.54
C PHE A 232 -12.72 15.71 28.68
N LEU A 233 -12.17 15.60 29.90
CA LEU A 233 -12.50 16.48 31.02
C LEU A 233 -11.63 17.74 31.07
N THR A 234 -10.42 17.71 30.49
CA THR A 234 -9.44 18.79 30.63
C THR A 234 -8.95 19.32 29.30
N ASP A 235 -9.07 18.57 28.23
CA ASP A 235 -8.60 18.95 26.92
C ASP A 235 -9.66 19.69 26.11
N GLU A 236 -9.20 20.59 25.26
CA GLU A 236 -10.05 21.48 24.46
C GLU A 236 -10.08 21.05 23.01
N ILE A 237 -11.23 21.25 22.37
CA ILE A 237 -11.36 21.07 20.91
C ILE A 237 -10.67 22.26 20.24
N MET A 238 -9.69 21.97 19.40
CA MET A 238 -8.93 22.97 18.65
C MET A 238 -9.57 23.31 17.32
N THR A 239 -9.99 22.29 16.57
CA THR A 239 -10.69 22.43 15.29
C THR A 239 -11.74 21.34 15.13
N ILE A 240 -12.77 21.65 14.36
CA ILE A 240 -13.79 20.69 13.92
C ILE A 240 -13.79 20.68 12.40
N ALA A 241 -13.68 19.51 11.79
CA ALA A 241 -13.93 19.30 10.38
C ALA A 241 -15.29 18.64 10.19
N ILE A 242 -16.09 19.17 9.28
CA ILE A 242 -17.42 18.66 8.91
C ILE A 242 -17.41 18.40 7.41
N SER A 243 -17.78 17.22 6.99
CA SER A 243 -17.87 16.82 5.59
C SER A 243 -19.29 16.37 5.27
N ALA A 244 -19.84 16.89 4.18
CA ALA A 244 -21.09 16.42 3.60
C ALA A 244 -20.91 16.36 2.08
N GLU A 245 -21.39 15.30 1.43
CA GLU A 245 -21.18 15.04 0.00
C GLU A 245 -19.68 15.18 -0.38
N ASP A 246 -19.35 16.09 -1.30
CA ASP A 246 -17.99 16.32 -1.81
C ASP A 246 -17.33 17.56 -1.18
N GLN A 247 -17.89 18.11 -0.11
CA GLN A 247 -17.39 19.32 0.56
C GLN A 247 -16.94 19.04 1.97
N THR A 248 -15.87 19.69 2.39
CA THR A 248 -15.36 19.67 3.77
C THR A 248 -15.15 21.09 4.26
N TRP A 249 -15.66 21.39 5.44
CA TRP A 249 -15.44 22.66 6.13
C TRP A 249 -14.66 22.44 7.40
N VAL A 250 -13.68 23.29 7.65
CA VAL A 250 -12.86 23.26 8.86
C VAL A 250 -13.17 24.52 9.67
N ILE A 251 -13.60 24.35 10.89
CA ILE A 251 -13.94 25.43 11.83
C ILE A 251 -12.88 25.45 12.93
N PRO A 252 -12.02 26.49 13.01
CA PRO A 252 -11.11 26.63 14.13
C PRO A 252 -11.90 27.07 15.38
N VAL A 253 -11.92 26.24 16.43
CA VAL A 253 -12.65 26.53 17.67
C VAL A 253 -11.74 27.26 18.65
N ASN A 254 -10.78 26.56 19.27
CA ASN A 254 -9.82 27.15 20.21
C ASN A 254 -8.39 27.22 19.64
N HIS A 255 -8.21 27.04 18.34
CA HIS A 255 -6.92 27.22 17.70
C HIS A 255 -6.39 28.65 17.94
N LYS A 256 -5.06 28.81 18.03
CA LYS A 256 -4.42 30.11 18.30
C LYS A 256 -4.87 31.25 17.37
N ASP A 257 -5.16 30.89 16.11
CA ASP A 257 -5.58 31.82 15.06
C ASP A 257 -7.11 31.83 14.86
N SER A 258 -7.89 31.24 15.79
CA SER A 258 -9.35 31.19 15.71
C SER A 258 -9.95 32.58 15.97
N PRO A 259 -10.82 33.09 15.10
CA PRO A 259 -11.61 34.29 15.37
C PRO A 259 -12.78 34.01 16.32
N PHE A 260 -13.07 32.74 16.64
CA PHE A 260 -14.29 32.31 17.35
C PHE A 260 -14.03 31.88 18.80
N LYS A 261 -12.84 32.17 19.32
CA LYS A 261 -12.48 31.70 20.67
C LYS A 261 -13.47 32.21 21.72
N ASN A 262 -14.12 31.28 22.43
CA ASN A 262 -15.17 31.57 23.42
C ASN A 262 -16.43 32.29 22.85
N ASP A 263 -16.69 32.19 21.55
CA ASP A 263 -17.86 32.82 20.93
C ASP A 263 -19.12 31.94 21.16
N PRO A 264 -20.15 32.44 21.87
CA PRO A 264 -21.40 31.70 22.12
C PRO A 264 -22.17 31.40 20.84
N GLN A 265 -22.03 32.20 19.77
CA GLN A 265 -22.71 31.98 18.50
C GLN A 265 -22.14 30.75 17.79
N LEU A 266 -20.80 30.56 17.87
CA LEU A 266 -20.21 29.35 17.35
C LEU A 266 -20.79 28.08 18.01
N ILE A 267 -20.91 28.08 19.35
CA ILE A 267 -21.47 26.94 20.09
C ILE A 267 -22.93 26.72 19.69
N SER A 268 -23.71 27.80 19.53
CA SER A 268 -25.10 27.69 19.06
C SER A 268 -25.20 27.03 17.68
N ASN A 269 -24.36 27.43 16.74
CA ASN A 269 -24.34 26.89 15.39
C ASN A 269 -23.88 25.43 15.37
N LEU A 270 -22.85 25.07 16.13
CA LEU A 270 -22.41 23.69 16.25
C LEU A 270 -23.50 22.79 16.81
N LYS A 271 -24.29 23.26 17.80
CA LYS A 271 -25.44 22.51 18.30
C LYS A 271 -26.52 22.30 17.24
N ARG A 272 -26.84 23.31 16.44
CA ARG A 272 -27.79 23.18 15.32
C ARG A 272 -27.39 22.10 14.33
N ILE A 273 -26.07 21.96 14.07
CA ILE A 273 -25.51 20.93 13.16
C ILE A 273 -25.50 19.56 13.83
N LEU A 274 -24.97 19.47 15.07
CA LEU A 274 -24.64 18.20 15.71
C LEU A 274 -25.81 17.55 16.46
N GLU A 275 -26.80 18.36 16.88
CA GLU A 275 -27.99 17.89 17.60
C GLU A 275 -29.22 17.81 16.68
N ASN A 276 -29.05 17.95 15.38
CA ASN A 276 -30.11 17.80 14.39
C ASN A 276 -30.63 16.34 14.43
N PRO A 277 -31.95 16.14 14.63
CA PRO A 277 -32.54 14.81 14.72
C PRO A 277 -32.69 14.07 13.37
N ASN A 278 -32.41 14.72 12.26
CA ASN A 278 -32.52 14.14 10.91
C ASN A 278 -31.30 13.37 10.50
#